data_e2d15e00ebe37bcb416bf990415d379b
#
_entry.id   e2d15e00ebe37bcb416bf990415d379b
#
_cell.length_a   1.000
_cell.length_b   1.000
_cell.length_c   1.000
_cell.angle_alpha   90.00
_cell.angle_beta   90.00
_cell.angle_gamma   90.00
#
_symmetry.space_group_name_H-M   'P 1'
#
loop_
_entity.id
_entity.type
_entity.pdbx_description
1 polymer ?
#
loop_
_entity_poly.entity_id
_entity_poly.type
_entity_poly.pdbx_seq_one_letter_code
_entity_poly.pdbx_strand_id
1 'polypeptide(L)'
;MRIENSEILLWVEEKPAELPQHYLSVLYLREQEEMQKIPNKNRQLEYAMPRFMLRELLNNSYSEIIYDSNGKPTMANQSISISHSKNYVAVIVGKNKNVAVDVEEYREQVMNVAHKFVLAEEKTDFNSLEDLILLWSAKETLFKLTNATPDFKKFRVKKTDKHLCGEVLNEGVAKSIKMSYFRGEKYCLVWTASPI
;
A
#
# COMPACT_ATOMS: atom_id res chain seq x y z
N MET A 1 4.66 3.41 12.66
CA MET A 1 4.28 2.04 13.12
C MET A 1 5.14 1.01 12.40
N ARG A 2 5.67 0.04 13.12
CA ARG A 2 6.44 -1.09 12.55
C ARG A 2 5.83 -2.42 12.98
N ILE A 3 5.73 -3.38 12.06
CA ILE A 3 5.33 -4.77 12.30
C ILE A 3 6.37 -5.67 11.68
N GLU A 4 6.88 -6.60 12.49
CA GLU A 4 7.81 -7.63 12.04
C GLU A 4 7.38 -8.99 12.59
N ASN A 5 7.20 -9.95 11.71
CA ASN A 5 6.86 -11.32 12.07
C ASN A 5 7.49 -12.32 11.07
N SER A 6 7.09 -13.58 11.14
CA SER A 6 7.61 -14.65 10.26
C SER A 6 7.20 -14.47 8.79
N GLU A 7 6.16 -13.70 8.48
CA GLU A 7 5.61 -13.59 7.14
C GLU A 7 5.93 -12.26 6.47
N ILE A 8 5.99 -11.16 7.24
CA ILE A 8 6.14 -9.80 6.70
C ILE A 8 7.05 -8.92 7.54
N LEU A 9 7.61 -7.90 6.86
CA LEU A 9 8.14 -6.67 7.44
C LEU A 9 7.27 -5.52 6.92
N LEU A 10 6.70 -4.72 7.80
CA LEU A 10 5.83 -3.59 7.45
C LEU A 10 6.27 -2.36 8.24
N TRP A 11 6.38 -1.23 7.57
CA TRP A 11 6.68 0.07 8.19
C TRP A 11 5.80 1.16 7.60
N VAL A 12 5.17 1.95 8.47
CA VAL A 12 4.47 3.19 8.13
C VAL A 12 5.09 4.34 8.90
N GLU A 13 5.38 5.43 8.19
CA GLU A 13 6.03 6.62 8.72
C GLU A 13 5.37 7.88 8.17
N GLU A 14 5.34 8.96 8.99
CA GLU A 14 4.95 10.29 8.54
C GLU A 14 6.07 10.91 7.70
N LYS A 15 5.72 11.57 6.60
CA LYS A 15 6.70 12.26 5.74
C LYS A 15 7.30 13.44 6.51
N PRO A 16 8.63 13.60 6.51
CA PRO A 16 9.25 14.79 7.05
C PRO A 16 8.93 16.02 6.19
N ALA A 17 9.00 17.21 6.78
CA ALA A 17 8.75 18.47 6.07
C ALA A 17 9.74 18.72 4.93
N GLU A 18 10.98 18.24 5.09
CA GLU A 18 12.05 18.34 4.10
C GLU A 18 12.71 16.97 3.90
N LEU A 19 13.33 16.78 2.74
CA LEU A 19 14.05 15.55 2.41
C LEU A 19 15.33 15.41 3.23
N PRO A 20 15.41 14.44 4.17
CA PRO A 20 16.60 14.27 5.00
C PRO A 20 17.80 13.79 4.19
N GLN A 21 18.99 14.31 4.48
CA GLN A 21 20.21 13.92 3.79
C GLN A 21 20.51 12.41 3.88
N HIS A 22 20.19 11.77 5.00
CA HIS A 22 20.40 10.33 5.17
C HIS A 22 19.51 9.46 4.29
N TYR A 23 18.37 9.97 3.74
CA TYR A 23 17.62 9.24 2.72
C TYR A 23 18.37 9.18 1.39
N LEU A 24 19.16 10.21 1.08
CA LEU A 24 19.96 10.27 -0.15
C LEU A 24 21.17 9.33 -0.09
N SER A 25 21.79 9.22 1.09
CA SER A 25 22.99 8.40 1.26
C SER A 25 22.76 6.89 1.05
N VAL A 26 21.53 6.44 1.09
CA VAL A 26 21.19 5.02 0.88
C VAL A 26 20.77 4.69 -0.56
N LEU A 27 20.59 5.70 -1.43
CA LEU A 27 20.20 5.51 -2.82
C LEU A 27 21.39 5.01 -3.67
N TYR A 28 21.12 4.08 -4.59
CA TYR A 28 22.07 3.74 -5.64
C TYR A 28 22.29 4.94 -6.58
N LEU A 29 23.42 4.98 -7.29
CA LEU A 29 23.73 6.07 -8.22
C LEU A 29 22.61 6.33 -9.21
N ARG A 30 22.07 5.28 -9.82
CA ARG A 30 20.93 5.38 -10.74
C ARG A 30 19.68 5.98 -10.07
N GLU A 31 19.37 5.56 -8.85
CA GLU A 31 18.25 6.09 -8.09
C GLU A 31 18.42 7.59 -7.76
N GLN A 32 19.66 8.02 -7.49
CA GLN A 32 19.97 9.43 -7.28
C GLN A 32 19.76 10.25 -8.57
N GLU A 33 20.21 9.74 -9.73
CA GLU A 33 20.02 10.37 -11.02
C GLU A 33 18.53 10.47 -11.41
N GLU A 34 17.76 9.42 -11.15
CA GLU A 34 16.31 9.42 -11.39
C GLU A 34 15.59 10.42 -10.48
N MET A 35 15.94 10.46 -9.20
CA MET A 35 15.36 11.38 -8.24
C MET A 35 15.64 12.85 -8.60
N GLN A 36 16.85 13.17 -9.09
CA GLN A 36 17.21 14.53 -9.53
C GLN A 36 16.35 15.04 -10.70
N LYS A 37 15.80 14.14 -11.51
CA LYS A 37 14.87 14.49 -12.61
C LYS A 37 13.45 14.82 -12.12
N ILE A 38 13.13 14.56 -10.85
CA ILE A 38 11.83 14.84 -10.24
C ILE A 38 11.79 16.30 -9.78
N PRO A 39 11.01 17.20 -10.40
CA PRO A 39 11.04 18.61 -10.05
C PRO A 39 10.30 18.93 -8.74
N ASN A 40 9.35 18.10 -8.34
CA ASN A 40 8.49 18.32 -7.18
C ASN A 40 9.10 17.70 -5.92
N LYS A 41 9.36 18.51 -4.90
CA LYS A 41 10.00 18.08 -3.63
C LYS A 41 9.21 16.99 -2.90
N ASN A 42 7.87 17.06 -2.90
CA ASN A 42 7.06 16.02 -2.27
C ASN A 42 7.19 14.68 -3.03
N ARG A 43 7.27 14.72 -4.38
CA ARG A 43 7.54 13.53 -5.19
C ARG A 43 8.95 12.98 -4.98
N GLN A 44 9.95 13.83 -4.69
CA GLN A 44 11.28 13.38 -4.30
C GLN A 44 11.24 12.64 -2.95
N LEU A 45 10.45 13.12 -1.98
CA LEU A 45 10.19 12.40 -0.73
C LEU A 45 9.51 11.05 -0.97
N GLU A 46 8.46 11.03 -1.78
CA GLU A 46 7.74 9.79 -2.16
C GLU A 46 8.63 8.80 -2.92
N TYR A 47 9.69 9.27 -3.56
CA TYR A 47 10.69 8.43 -4.22
C TYR A 47 11.76 7.92 -3.25
N ALA A 48 12.35 8.79 -2.43
CA ALA A 48 13.50 8.46 -1.57
C ALA A 48 13.11 7.72 -0.29
N MET A 49 12.02 8.14 0.36
CA MET A 49 11.61 7.60 1.65
C MET A 49 11.27 6.10 1.63
N PRO A 50 10.50 5.54 0.66
CA PRO A 50 10.29 4.11 0.58
C PRO A 50 11.59 3.31 0.41
N ARG A 51 12.55 3.84 -0.34
CA ARG A 51 13.86 3.21 -0.56
C ARG A 51 14.67 3.16 0.72
N PHE A 52 14.71 4.26 1.46
CA PHE A 52 15.31 4.31 2.77
C PHE A 52 14.64 3.29 3.72
N MET A 53 13.31 3.30 3.81
CA MET A 53 12.56 2.40 4.69
C MET A 53 12.79 0.92 4.34
N LEU A 54 12.78 0.56 3.06
CA LEU A 54 13.04 -0.81 2.60
C LEU A 54 14.48 -1.23 2.88
N ARG A 55 15.46 -0.32 2.71
CA ARG A 55 16.85 -0.60 3.01
C ARG A 55 17.07 -0.87 4.49
N GLU A 56 16.47 -0.08 5.36
CA GLU A 56 16.50 -0.28 6.82
C GLU A 56 15.83 -1.61 7.24
N LEU A 57 14.72 -2.00 6.57
CA LEU A 57 14.04 -3.25 6.86
C LEU A 57 14.81 -4.48 6.39
N LEU A 58 15.51 -4.37 5.27
CA LEU A 58 16.16 -5.50 4.59
C LEU A 58 17.65 -5.59 4.84
N ASN A 59 18.27 -4.55 5.39
CA ASN A 59 19.72 -4.46 5.60
C ASN A 59 20.50 -4.87 4.32
N ASN A 60 21.34 -5.88 4.41
CA ASN A 60 22.18 -6.37 3.29
C ASN A 60 21.38 -7.08 2.16
N SER A 61 20.09 -7.35 2.38
CA SER A 61 19.21 -8.00 1.36
C SER A 61 18.47 -7.00 0.49
N TYR A 62 18.68 -5.68 0.68
CA TYR A 62 18.10 -4.65 -0.19
C TYR A 62 18.74 -4.70 -1.58
N SER A 63 17.91 -4.65 -2.61
CA SER A 63 18.31 -4.42 -3.99
C SER A 63 17.53 -3.25 -4.60
N GLU A 64 17.98 -2.77 -5.74
CA GLU A 64 17.32 -1.66 -6.46
C GLU A 64 15.84 -1.97 -6.73
N ILE A 65 14.98 -0.98 -6.56
CA ILE A 65 13.56 -1.07 -6.92
C ILE A 65 13.42 -0.82 -8.42
N ILE A 66 12.84 -1.78 -9.11
CA ILE A 66 12.51 -1.69 -10.54
C ILE A 66 10.99 -1.69 -10.67
N TYR A 67 10.45 -0.91 -11.60
CA TYR A 67 9.02 -0.89 -11.90
C TYR A 67 8.73 -1.74 -13.13
N ASP A 68 7.73 -2.62 -13.02
CA ASP A 68 7.26 -3.40 -14.17
C ASP A 68 6.47 -2.52 -15.17
N SER A 69 6.00 -3.11 -16.27
CA SER A 69 5.23 -2.42 -17.31
C SER A 69 3.91 -1.80 -16.81
N ASN A 70 3.40 -2.24 -15.66
CA ASN A 70 2.17 -1.74 -15.03
C ASN A 70 2.47 -0.70 -13.94
N GLY A 71 3.76 -0.36 -13.73
CA GLY A 71 4.18 0.57 -12.68
C GLY A 71 4.23 -0.04 -11.28
N LYS A 72 4.17 -1.36 -11.15
CA LYS A 72 4.28 -2.05 -9.86
C LYS A 72 5.75 -2.13 -9.44
N PRO A 73 6.10 -1.72 -8.20
CA PRO A 73 7.45 -1.86 -7.70
C PRO A 73 7.81 -3.33 -7.50
N THR A 74 8.98 -3.71 -7.97
CA THR A 74 9.56 -5.05 -7.84
C THR A 74 10.98 -4.94 -7.29
N MET A 75 11.43 -5.96 -6.60
CA MET A 75 12.77 -6.09 -6.06
C MET A 75 13.24 -7.52 -6.26
N ALA A 76 14.54 -7.73 -6.53
CA ALA A 76 15.08 -9.06 -6.70
C ALA A 76 14.82 -9.93 -5.45
N ASN A 77 14.24 -11.11 -5.66
CA ASN A 77 13.96 -12.11 -4.62
C ASN A 77 13.05 -11.67 -3.47
N GLN A 78 12.32 -10.54 -3.61
CA GLN A 78 11.44 -10.02 -2.58
C GLN A 78 10.11 -9.55 -3.19
N SER A 79 9.00 -9.93 -2.58
CA SER A 79 7.72 -9.29 -2.86
C SER A 79 7.60 -8.03 -2.01
N ILE A 80 7.40 -6.89 -2.65
CA ILE A 80 7.25 -5.60 -1.98
C ILE A 80 5.98 -4.91 -2.43
N SER A 81 5.46 -4.03 -1.57
CA SER A 81 4.43 -3.06 -1.95
C SER A 81 4.70 -1.73 -1.25
N ILE A 82 4.38 -0.65 -1.95
CA ILE A 82 4.58 0.72 -1.50
C ILE A 82 3.25 1.45 -1.62
N SER A 83 2.92 2.25 -0.61
CA SER A 83 1.81 3.19 -0.66
C SER A 83 2.21 4.53 -0.04
N HIS A 84 1.59 5.60 -0.50
CA HIS A 84 1.74 6.92 0.09
C HIS A 84 0.44 7.70 0.02
N SER A 85 0.11 8.40 1.09
CA SER A 85 -0.91 9.44 1.15
C SER A 85 -0.27 10.82 1.14
N LYS A 86 -1.01 11.86 1.46
CA LYS A 86 -0.46 13.23 1.54
C LYS A 86 0.70 13.31 2.53
N ASN A 87 0.54 12.74 3.73
CA ASN A 87 1.50 12.86 4.83
C ASN A 87 2.20 11.56 5.24
N TYR A 88 1.79 10.40 4.71
CA TYR A 88 2.33 9.10 5.14
C TYR A 88 2.91 8.31 3.98
N VAL A 89 3.91 7.49 4.30
CA VAL A 89 4.45 6.43 3.42
C VAL A 89 4.36 5.11 4.15
N ALA A 90 3.97 4.07 3.43
CA ALA A 90 3.93 2.70 3.90
C ALA A 90 4.71 1.79 2.95
N VAL A 91 5.51 0.89 3.52
CA VAL A 91 6.20 -0.17 2.78
C VAL A 91 5.97 -1.51 3.46
N ILE A 92 5.83 -2.55 2.65
CA ILE A 92 5.73 -3.92 3.14
C ILE A 92 6.63 -4.83 2.31
N VAL A 93 7.27 -5.78 2.98
CA VAL A 93 8.08 -6.85 2.37
C VAL A 93 7.48 -8.19 2.78
N GLY A 94 7.30 -9.08 1.82
CA GLY A 94 6.85 -10.45 2.04
C GLY A 94 8.01 -11.42 2.18
N LYS A 95 8.05 -12.17 3.28
CA LYS A 95 8.97 -13.29 3.49
C LYS A 95 8.34 -14.55 2.86
N ASN A 96 8.63 -14.83 1.59
CA ASN A 96 8.01 -15.91 0.81
C ASN A 96 6.48 -15.79 0.69
N LYS A 97 5.99 -14.54 0.59
CA LYS A 97 4.57 -14.20 0.43
C LYS A 97 4.42 -13.09 -0.59
N ASN A 98 3.35 -13.12 -1.37
CA ASN A 98 2.91 -11.93 -2.12
C ASN A 98 2.25 -10.95 -1.17
N VAL A 99 2.67 -9.69 -1.22
CA VAL A 99 2.17 -8.66 -0.31
C VAL A 99 1.59 -7.47 -1.04
N ALA A 100 0.67 -6.81 -0.36
CA ALA A 100 0.18 -5.51 -0.75
C ALA A 100 -0.11 -4.65 0.49
N VAL A 101 0.05 -3.34 0.37
CA VAL A 101 -0.25 -2.36 1.41
C VAL A 101 -0.87 -1.12 0.80
N ASP A 102 -1.79 -0.53 1.53
CA ASP A 102 -2.33 0.78 1.23
C ASP A 102 -2.52 1.61 2.50
N VAL A 103 -2.15 2.91 2.43
CA VAL A 103 -2.27 3.90 3.52
C VAL A 103 -3.07 5.09 3.04
N GLU A 104 -4.17 5.39 3.73
CA GLU A 104 -5.07 6.49 3.40
C GLU A 104 -5.38 7.37 4.60
N GLU A 105 -5.35 8.69 4.41
CA GLU A 105 -5.76 9.65 5.42
C GLU A 105 -7.25 9.89 5.34
N TYR A 106 -7.86 10.20 6.48
CA TYR A 106 -9.28 10.55 6.53
C TYR A 106 -9.53 11.88 5.84
N ARG A 107 -10.42 11.88 4.83
CA ARG A 107 -10.77 13.06 4.03
C ARG A 107 -12.21 12.98 3.54
N GLU A 108 -12.95 14.06 3.70
CA GLU A 108 -14.37 14.12 3.33
C GLU A 108 -14.64 13.90 1.82
N GLN A 109 -13.65 14.21 0.97
CA GLN A 109 -13.77 14.05 -0.47
C GLN A 109 -14.10 12.61 -0.92
N VAL A 110 -13.79 11.59 -0.09
CA VAL A 110 -14.16 10.19 -0.38
C VAL A 110 -15.67 10.01 -0.54
N MET A 111 -16.47 10.77 0.21
CA MET A 111 -17.94 10.74 0.14
C MET A 111 -18.45 11.05 -1.27
N ASN A 112 -17.82 12.00 -1.95
CA ASN A 112 -18.22 12.43 -3.29
C ASN A 112 -17.96 11.36 -4.37
N VAL A 113 -17.00 10.46 -4.12
CA VAL A 113 -16.59 9.41 -5.07
C VAL A 113 -17.02 8.00 -4.64
N ALA A 114 -17.66 7.85 -3.48
CA ALA A 114 -18.07 6.56 -2.93
C ALA A 114 -18.91 5.74 -3.93
N HIS A 115 -19.78 6.39 -4.72
CA HIS A 115 -20.60 5.74 -5.75
C HIS A 115 -19.79 5.01 -6.84
N LYS A 116 -18.49 5.32 -6.99
CA LYS A 116 -17.59 4.71 -7.98
C LYS A 116 -17.02 3.37 -7.51
N PHE A 117 -16.94 3.15 -6.19
CA PHE A 117 -16.27 1.96 -5.65
C PHE A 117 -17.12 1.16 -4.65
N VAL A 118 -18.16 1.73 -4.04
CA VAL A 118 -19.02 1.03 -3.07
C VAL A 118 -20.06 0.19 -3.79
N LEU A 119 -20.12 -1.10 -3.47
CA LEU A 119 -21.18 -2.01 -3.91
C LEU A 119 -22.41 -1.89 -3.00
N ALA A 120 -23.58 -2.27 -3.50
CA ALA A 120 -24.83 -2.17 -2.75
C ALA A 120 -24.79 -2.96 -1.43
N GLU A 121 -24.22 -4.16 -1.46
CA GLU A 121 -24.05 -5.04 -0.31
C GLU A 121 -23.01 -4.59 0.71
N GLU A 122 -22.09 -3.67 0.35
CA GLU A 122 -21.06 -3.13 1.24
C GLU A 122 -21.57 -1.97 2.10
N LYS A 123 -22.69 -1.35 1.73
CA LYS A 123 -23.21 -0.13 2.39
C LYS A 123 -23.56 -0.32 3.87
N THR A 124 -23.91 -1.52 4.27
CA THR A 124 -24.23 -1.86 5.67
C THR A 124 -22.99 -1.86 6.55
N ASP A 125 -21.86 -2.36 6.02
CA ASP A 125 -20.62 -2.54 6.76
C ASP A 125 -19.73 -1.29 6.72
N PHE A 126 -19.92 -0.44 5.69
CA PHE A 126 -19.10 0.73 5.41
C PHE A 126 -19.97 1.99 5.22
N ASN A 127 -20.41 2.58 6.32
CA ASN A 127 -21.37 3.68 6.33
C ASN A 127 -20.88 5.00 6.95
N SER A 128 -19.73 5.01 7.61
CA SER A 128 -19.06 6.21 8.12
C SER A 128 -17.96 6.69 7.17
N LEU A 129 -17.43 7.89 7.40
CA LEU A 129 -16.27 8.41 6.67
C LEU A 129 -15.08 7.48 6.78
N GLU A 130 -14.79 7.04 8.00
CA GLU A 130 -13.66 6.16 8.30
C GLU A 130 -13.85 4.77 7.68
N ASP A 131 -15.09 4.27 7.62
CA ASP A 131 -15.41 3.01 6.95
C ASP A 131 -15.24 3.12 5.44
N LEU A 132 -15.65 4.22 4.82
CA LEU A 132 -15.46 4.43 3.38
C LEU A 132 -13.98 4.53 3.00
N ILE A 133 -13.17 5.21 3.81
CA ILE A 133 -11.72 5.26 3.60
C ILE A 133 -11.09 3.88 3.79
N LEU A 134 -11.54 3.12 4.79
CA LEU A 134 -11.07 1.75 5.00
C LEU A 134 -11.45 0.83 3.82
N LEU A 135 -12.66 0.94 3.30
CA LEU A 135 -13.11 0.18 2.12
C LEU A 135 -12.29 0.54 0.87
N TRP A 136 -12.04 1.84 0.66
CA TRP A 136 -11.19 2.32 -0.44
C TRP A 136 -9.79 1.72 -0.34
N SER A 137 -9.14 1.85 0.82
CA SER A 137 -7.81 1.30 1.09
C SER A 137 -7.77 -0.23 0.92
N ALA A 138 -8.82 -0.94 1.33
CA ALA A 138 -8.93 -2.39 1.12
C ALA A 138 -8.98 -2.76 -0.38
N LYS A 139 -9.73 -2.01 -1.19
CA LYS A 139 -9.82 -2.23 -2.63
C LYS A 139 -8.53 -1.88 -3.36
N GLU A 140 -7.84 -0.81 -2.95
CA GLU A 140 -6.49 -0.48 -3.43
C GLU A 140 -5.48 -1.60 -3.09
N THR A 141 -5.56 -2.16 -1.88
CA THR A 141 -4.73 -3.30 -1.47
C THR A 141 -4.98 -4.52 -2.35
N LEU A 142 -6.25 -4.85 -2.65
CA LEU A 142 -6.61 -5.94 -3.56
C LEU A 142 -6.11 -5.69 -4.98
N PHE A 143 -6.27 -4.47 -5.48
CA PHE A 143 -5.76 -4.05 -6.79
C PHE A 143 -4.24 -4.24 -6.88
N LYS A 144 -3.48 -3.74 -5.91
CA LYS A 144 -2.01 -3.89 -5.85
C LYS A 144 -1.56 -5.34 -5.76
N LEU A 145 -2.31 -6.19 -5.04
CA LEU A 145 -1.99 -7.60 -4.91
C LEU A 145 -2.22 -8.36 -6.22
N THR A 146 -3.37 -8.13 -6.86
CA THR A 146 -3.86 -8.96 -7.97
C THR A 146 -3.43 -8.45 -9.34
N ASN A 147 -2.92 -7.22 -9.42
CA ASN A 147 -2.56 -6.56 -10.68
C ASN A 147 -3.75 -6.53 -11.68
N ALA A 148 -4.98 -6.49 -11.17
CA ALA A 148 -6.20 -6.48 -11.96
C ALA A 148 -6.39 -5.14 -12.68
N THR A 149 -7.39 -5.03 -13.55
CA THR A 149 -7.78 -3.72 -14.10
C THR A 149 -8.35 -2.83 -13.00
N PRO A 150 -8.12 -1.49 -13.03
CA PRO A 150 -8.54 -0.57 -11.97
C PRO A 150 -10.05 -0.30 -11.98
N ASP A 151 -10.84 -1.35 -11.87
CA ASP A 151 -12.29 -1.28 -11.68
C ASP A 151 -12.62 -1.77 -10.27
N PHE A 152 -12.77 -0.84 -9.34
CA PHE A 152 -12.98 -1.14 -7.92
C PHE A 152 -14.31 -1.81 -7.62
N LYS A 153 -15.27 -1.82 -8.55
CA LYS A 153 -16.51 -2.59 -8.45
C LYS A 153 -16.30 -4.09 -8.71
N LYS A 154 -15.13 -4.48 -9.22
CA LYS A 154 -14.73 -5.89 -9.33
C LYS A 154 -14.18 -6.47 -8.03
N PHE A 155 -14.02 -5.65 -7.00
CA PHE A 155 -13.61 -6.09 -5.67
C PHE A 155 -14.76 -5.97 -4.70
N ARG A 156 -15.06 -7.06 -4.00
CA ARG A 156 -15.99 -7.07 -2.87
C ARG A 156 -15.19 -7.17 -1.58
N VAL A 157 -15.57 -6.40 -0.57
CA VAL A 157 -14.96 -6.44 0.75
C VAL A 157 -16.03 -6.65 1.81
N LYS A 158 -15.79 -7.61 2.71
CA LYS A 158 -16.62 -7.85 3.89
C LYS A 158 -15.80 -7.56 5.13
N LYS A 159 -16.40 -6.90 6.10
CA LYS A 159 -15.81 -6.63 7.40
C LYS A 159 -16.14 -7.76 8.37
N THR A 160 -15.13 -8.26 9.07
CA THR A 160 -15.30 -9.20 10.19
C THR A 160 -14.80 -8.54 11.48
N ASP A 161 -14.98 -9.17 12.63
CA ASP A 161 -14.56 -8.61 13.92
C ASP A 161 -13.05 -8.31 13.99
N LYS A 162 -12.23 -9.05 13.24
CA LYS A 162 -10.76 -9.01 13.37
C LYS A 162 -10.01 -8.66 12.09
N HIS A 163 -10.64 -8.72 10.92
CA HIS A 163 -9.99 -8.52 9.64
C HIS A 163 -11.02 -8.18 8.54
N LEU A 164 -10.53 -7.86 7.36
CA LEU A 164 -11.32 -7.72 6.15
C LEU A 164 -11.14 -8.96 5.28
N CYS A 165 -12.21 -9.39 4.63
CA CYS A 165 -12.20 -10.43 3.59
C CYS A 165 -12.47 -9.76 2.24
N GLY A 166 -11.50 -9.80 1.34
CA GLY A 166 -11.63 -9.31 -0.02
C GLY A 166 -11.86 -10.44 -1.01
N GLU A 167 -12.69 -10.20 -2.00
CA GLU A 167 -12.97 -11.11 -3.12
C GLU A 167 -12.77 -10.37 -4.44
N VAL A 168 -12.14 -11.02 -5.41
CA VAL A 168 -12.06 -10.52 -6.78
C VAL A 168 -13.19 -11.16 -7.56
N LEU A 169 -14.10 -10.33 -8.07
CA LEU A 169 -15.28 -10.77 -8.83
C LEU A 169 -14.88 -11.00 -10.29
N ASN A 170 -14.17 -12.09 -10.57
CA ASN A 170 -13.89 -12.56 -11.93
C ASN A 170 -14.77 -13.77 -12.28
N GLU A 171 -15.04 -13.98 -13.57
CA GLU A 171 -15.83 -15.12 -14.04
C GLU A 171 -15.19 -16.45 -13.54
N GLY A 172 -15.85 -17.09 -12.58
CA GLY A 172 -15.68 -18.49 -12.28
C GLY A 172 -15.17 -18.89 -10.89
N VAL A 173 -14.28 -18.16 -10.21
CA VAL A 173 -13.84 -18.53 -8.84
C VAL A 173 -13.44 -17.28 -8.05
N ALA A 174 -14.21 -16.95 -7.04
CA ALA A 174 -13.83 -15.90 -6.09
C ALA A 174 -12.72 -16.40 -5.15
N LYS A 175 -11.49 -15.94 -5.35
CA LYS A 175 -10.42 -16.17 -4.37
C LYS A 175 -10.62 -15.22 -3.20
N SER A 176 -10.92 -15.76 -2.02
CA SER A 176 -11.01 -14.96 -0.80
C SER A 176 -9.61 -14.60 -0.30
N ILE A 177 -9.40 -13.32 -0.03
CA ILE A 177 -8.13 -12.75 0.42
C ILE A 177 -8.35 -12.10 1.79
N LYS A 178 -7.67 -12.63 2.79
CA LYS A 178 -7.67 -12.04 4.14
C LYS A 178 -6.76 -10.82 4.17
N MET A 179 -7.27 -9.70 4.69
CA MET A 179 -6.53 -8.46 4.88
C MET A 179 -6.57 -8.05 6.34
N SER A 180 -5.43 -7.63 6.86
CA SER A 180 -5.32 -6.99 8.16
C SER A 180 -5.47 -5.48 7.97
N TYR A 181 -5.89 -4.78 9.04
CA TYR A 181 -6.00 -3.33 9.00
C TYR A 181 -5.64 -2.70 10.35
N PHE A 182 -5.29 -1.43 10.29
CA PHE A 182 -5.10 -0.55 11.44
C PHE A 182 -5.90 0.73 11.20
N ARG A 183 -6.58 1.22 12.24
CA ARG A 183 -7.25 2.52 12.26
C ARG A 183 -6.59 3.39 13.32
N GLY A 184 -5.87 4.42 12.87
CA GLY A 184 -5.33 5.46 13.73
C GLY A 184 -6.26 6.68 13.78
N GLU A 185 -5.84 7.73 14.47
CA GLU A 185 -6.60 8.99 14.52
C GLU A 185 -6.57 9.76 13.20
N LYS A 186 -5.48 9.66 12.44
CA LYS A 186 -5.25 10.45 11.21
C LYS A 186 -5.34 9.65 9.93
N TYR A 187 -5.11 8.33 9.98
CA TYR A 187 -5.04 7.46 8.81
C TYR A 187 -5.51 6.05 9.12
N CYS A 188 -5.89 5.33 8.09
CA CYS A 188 -5.98 3.88 8.13
C CYS A 188 -4.92 3.23 7.24
N LEU A 189 -4.62 1.99 7.54
CA LEU A 189 -3.70 1.14 6.82
C LEU A 189 -4.36 -0.20 6.58
N VAL A 190 -4.27 -0.72 5.36
CA VAL A 190 -4.70 -2.08 5.01
C VAL A 190 -3.53 -2.81 4.37
N TRP A 191 -3.32 -4.06 4.75
CA TRP A 191 -2.29 -4.91 4.16
C TRP A 191 -2.71 -6.36 4.10
N THR A 192 -2.05 -7.09 3.22
CA THR A 192 -2.22 -8.54 3.09
C THR A 192 -0.90 -9.23 2.78
N ALA A 193 -0.81 -10.50 3.20
CA ALA A 193 0.23 -11.42 2.82
C ALA A 193 -0.44 -12.72 2.36
N SER A 194 -0.25 -13.07 1.12
CA SER A 194 -0.85 -14.23 0.45
C SER A 194 0.23 -15.24 0.08
N PRO A 195 0.00 -16.56 0.09
CA PRO A 195 0.94 -17.52 -0.46
C PRO A 195 1.32 -17.17 -1.91
N ILE A 196 2.58 -17.43 -2.27
CA ILE A 196 3.10 -17.30 -3.64
C ILE A 196 2.47 -18.35 -4.54
#